data_6f72e873b5e8991d8ea31927c15515f3
#
_entry.id   6f72e873b5e8991d8ea31927c15515f3
#
_cell.length_a   1.000
_cell.length_b   1.000
_cell.length_c   1.000
_cell.angle_alpha   90.00
_cell.angle_beta   90.00
_cell.angle_gamma   90.00
#
_symmetry.space_group_name_H-M   'P 1'
#
loop_
_entity.id
_entity.type
_entity.pdbx_description
1 polymer ?
#
loop_
_entity_poly.entity_id
_entity_poly.type
_entity_poly.pdbx_seq_one_letter_code
_entity_poly.pdbx_strand_id
1 'polypeptide(L)'
;MSQRNRELIPSFSRPASRVMIRKVARYEEDLLALIYESLREFQLPVKDKTVLLKPNLVGLDPQGMMNTHPAVIAATRESFLKLGASRVLIGDGPAMDRDTQAILESVRLKEFTGKLGKDFCDLNIDDVERVQLETRATRLKELFLPKTILGVDFLVSMPKLKTHHWAGVTLSLKNMFGIVPGSCYGWPKNVLHWAGIDRSILDINAAARPDFAIVDGILGMEGNGPIQGTPKSAGVLILGNDPVAVDATACRVMGLLPEKVEYLSRAGTMLGHVEMSKIQQLGEGIDAVRAQFAVLPAFRKLVA
;
A
#
# COMPACT_ATOMS: atom_id res chain seq x y z
N MET A 1 15.28 20.55 5.44
CA MET A 1 14.37 19.51 4.95
C MET A 1 14.76 18.21 5.63
N SER A 2 13.88 17.62 6.43
CA SER A 2 14.16 16.37 7.15
C SER A 2 14.18 15.25 6.12
N GLN A 3 15.36 14.78 5.72
CA GLN A 3 15.49 13.49 5.05
C GLN A 3 14.94 12.44 6.01
N ARG A 4 14.12 11.51 5.51
CA ARG A 4 13.64 10.32 6.23
C ARG A 4 14.81 9.37 6.54
N ASN A 5 15.79 9.86 7.29
CA ASN A 5 16.98 9.11 7.68
C ASN A 5 16.62 8.22 8.87
N ARG A 6 15.99 7.08 8.59
CA ARG A 6 15.67 6.06 9.60
C ARG A 6 16.57 4.86 9.36
N GLU A 7 17.36 4.47 10.34
CA GLU A 7 18.12 3.23 10.28
C GLU A 7 17.19 2.00 10.15
N LEU A 8 17.63 1.01 9.39
CA LEU A 8 16.94 -0.28 9.33
C LEU A 8 17.08 -1.00 10.66
N ILE A 9 15.99 -1.12 11.40
CA ILE A 9 15.94 -1.91 12.63
C ILE A 9 15.65 -3.36 12.24
N PRO A 10 16.51 -4.32 12.62
CA PRO A 10 16.24 -5.74 12.38
C PRO A 10 14.90 -6.18 12.98
N SER A 11 14.17 -7.06 12.30
CA SER A 11 12.81 -7.47 12.71
C SER A 11 12.75 -8.02 14.13
N PHE A 12 13.78 -8.74 14.58
CA PHE A 12 13.83 -9.30 15.93
C PHE A 12 13.95 -8.24 17.04
N SER A 13 14.42 -7.03 16.72
CA SER A 13 14.53 -5.90 17.66
C SER A 13 13.33 -4.96 17.64
N ARG A 14 12.34 -5.19 16.77
CA ARG A 14 11.16 -4.34 16.65
C ARG A 14 10.11 -4.72 17.70
N PRO A 15 9.35 -3.76 18.24
CA PRO A 15 8.18 -4.06 19.04
C PRO A 15 7.14 -4.82 18.22
N ALA A 16 6.21 -5.50 18.90
CA ALA A 16 5.10 -6.18 18.25
C ALA A 16 4.32 -5.21 17.35
N SER A 17 4.00 -5.68 16.14
CA SER A 17 3.21 -4.91 15.19
C SER A 17 1.74 -4.96 15.55
N ARG A 18 1.02 -3.88 15.30
CA ARG A 18 -0.44 -3.80 15.54
C ARG A 18 -1.15 -3.77 14.19
N VAL A 19 -2.11 -4.68 14.00
CA VAL A 19 -2.94 -4.74 12.80
C VAL A 19 -4.40 -4.86 13.20
N MET A 20 -5.24 -4.01 12.64
CA MET A 20 -6.68 -4.00 12.87
C MET A 20 -7.42 -4.46 11.62
N ILE A 21 -8.40 -5.32 11.79
CA ILE A 21 -9.35 -5.71 10.76
C ILE A 21 -10.71 -5.11 11.11
N ARG A 22 -11.32 -4.42 10.15
CA ARG A 22 -12.67 -3.86 10.26
C ARG A 22 -13.56 -4.47 9.18
N LYS A 23 -14.69 -5.03 9.57
CA LYS A 23 -15.70 -5.51 8.63
C LYS A 23 -16.45 -4.34 8.03
N VAL A 24 -16.54 -4.29 6.70
CA VAL A 24 -17.21 -3.24 5.92
C VAL A 24 -17.80 -3.88 4.67
N ALA A 25 -19.11 -3.96 4.58
CA ALA A 25 -19.76 -4.65 3.48
C ALA A 25 -19.77 -3.84 2.16
N ARG A 26 -19.83 -2.49 2.25
CA ARG A 26 -20.02 -1.58 1.11
C ARG A 26 -19.33 -0.25 1.34
N TYR A 27 -19.05 0.47 0.23
CA TYR A 27 -18.42 1.79 0.25
C TYR A 27 -19.36 2.92 0.70
N GLU A 28 -20.67 2.67 0.76
CA GLU A 28 -21.70 3.62 1.21
C GLU A 28 -21.84 3.66 2.73
N GLU A 29 -21.15 2.81 3.47
CA GLU A 29 -21.11 2.88 4.93
C GLU A 29 -20.37 4.14 5.39
N ASP A 30 -20.52 4.50 6.67
CA ASP A 30 -19.80 5.65 7.23
C ASP A 30 -18.30 5.32 7.39
N LEU A 31 -17.59 5.32 6.25
CA LEU A 31 -16.16 5.05 6.20
C LEU A 31 -15.35 6.07 7.00
N LEU A 32 -15.84 7.32 7.08
CA LEU A 32 -15.13 8.37 7.82
C LEU A 32 -15.11 8.06 9.32
N ALA A 33 -16.25 7.76 9.93
CA ALA A 33 -16.31 7.40 11.33
C ALA A 33 -15.49 6.14 11.61
N LEU A 34 -15.64 5.11 10.79
CA LEU A 34 -14.95 3.82 10.96
C LEU A 34 -13.42 3.96 10.86
N ILE A 35 -12.92 4.68 9.85
CA ILE A 35 -11.47 4.86 9.66
C ILE A 35 -10.91 5.78 10.75
N TYR A 36 -11.59 6.87 11.07
CA TYR A 36 -11.16 7.80 12.12
C TYR A 36 -11.03 7.11 13.49
N GLU A 37 -12.05 6.36 13.93
CA GLU A 37 -12.01 5.59 15.17
C GLU A 37 -10.88 4.56 15.14
N SER A 38 -10.71 3.86 14.03
CA SER A 38 -9.64 2.87 13.87
C SER A 38 -8.25 3.52 13.99
N LEU A 39 -8.01 4.66 13.33
CA LEU A 39 -6.72 5.38 13.41
C LEU A 39 -6.43 5.92 14.81
N ARG A 40 -7.46 6.35 15.56
CA ARG A 40 -7.28 6.81 16.96
C ARG A 40 -6.67 5.74 17.86
N GLU A 41 -7.04 4.47 17.66
CA GLU A 41 -6.50 3.34 18.44
C GLU A 41 -4.98 3.19 18.28
N PHE A 42 -4.41 3.64 17.14
CA PHE A 42 -2.98 3.54 16.90
C PHE A 42 -2.17 4.70 17.51
N GLN A 43 -2.82 5.78 17.95
CA GLN A 43 -2.16 6.95 18.53
C GLN A 43 -1.02 7.50 17.65
N LEU A 44 -1.32 7.68 16.36
CA LEU A 44 -0.32 8.05 15.35
C LEU A 44 0.27 9.45 15.62
N PRO A 45 1.59 9.65 15.47
CA PRO A 45 2.25 10.93 15.72
C PRO A 45 2.11 11.88 14.52
N VAL A 46 0.87 12.20 14.13
CA VAL A 46 0.56 12.96 12.90
C VAL A 46 0.15 14.42 13.14
N LYS A 47 0.00 14.82 14.40
CA LYS A 47 -0.34 16.20 14.75
C LYS A 47 0.73 17.17 14.21
N ASP A 48 0.29 18.23 13.54
CA ASP A 48 1.11 19.25 12.90
C ASP A 48 2.08 18.72 11.81
N LYS A 49 1.82 17.51 11.29
CA LYS A 49 2.63 16.81 10.28
C LYS A 49 2.02 16.88 8.89
N THR A 50 2.89 16.77 7.88
CA THR A 50 2.47 16.52 6.50
C THR A 50 2.38 15.00 6.28
N VAL A 51 1.18 14.53 5.96
CA VAL A 51 0.90 13.13 5.64
C VAL A 51 0.77 12.97 4.13
N LEU A 52 1.33 11.90 3.57
CA LEU A 52 1.07 11.50 2.20
C LEU A 52 0.34 10.16 2.16
N LEU A 53 -0.81 10.16 1.52
CA LEU A 53 -1.58 8.97 1.19
C LEU A 53 -1.16 8.48 -0.19
N LYS A 54 -0.65 7.25 -0.28
CA LYS A 54 -0.30 6.62 -1.54
C LYS A 54 -1.34 5.54 -1.88
N PRO A 55 -2.42 5.88 -2.60
CA PRO A 55 -3.39 4.89 -3.06
C PRO A 55 -2.75 3.92 -4.07
N ASN A 56 -3.51 2.95 -4.55
CA ASN A 56 -3.16 2.10 -5.66
C ASN A 56 -3.98 2.54 -6.88
N LEU A 57 -3.42 3.40 -7.70
CA LEU A 57 -4.01 3.85 -8.97
C LEU A 57 -3.21 3.22 -10.11
N VAL A 58 -3.79 2.24 -10.80
CA VAL A 58 -3.08 1.43 -11.81
C VAL A 58 -3.41 1.87 -13.22
N GLY A 59 -4.68 2.13 -13.49
CA GLY A 59 -5.17 2.49 -14.81
C GLY A 59 -6.68 2.73 -14.80
N LEU A 60 -7.29 2.83 -15.98
CA LEU A 60 -8.73 2.96 -16.13
C LEU A 60 -9.45 1.74 -15.53
N ASP A 61 -10.40 1.94 -14.65
CA ASP A 61 -11.03 0.88 -13.84
C ASP A 61 -12.57 0.98 -13.85
N PRO A 62 -13.21 0.63 -14.95
CA PRO A 62 -14.67 0.72 -15.08
C PRO A 62 -15.42 -0.22 -14.12
N GLN A 63 -14.76 -1.24 -13.56
CA GLN A 63 -15.37 -2.19 -12.63
C GLN A 63 -15.08 -1.88 -11.16
N GLY A 64 -14.25 -0.88 -10.87
CA GLY A 64 -13.94 -0.43 -9.51
C GLY A 64 -13.15 -1.44 -8.65
N MET A 65 -12.52 -2.45 -9.26
CA MET A 65 -11.80 -3.51 -8.55
C MET A 65 -10.27 -3.39 -8.63
N MET A 66 -9.77 -2.52 -9.51
CA MET A 66 -8.33 -2.41 -9.76
C MET A 66 -7.68 -1.36 -8.87
N ASN A 67 -8.35 -0.23 -8.70
CA ASN A 67 -7.85 0.93 -7.96
C ASN A 67 -8.40 0.98 -6.52
N THR A 68 -7.66 1.61 -5.62
CA THR A 68 -8.20 1.97 -4.29
C THR A 68 -9.42 2.85 -4.47
N HIS A 69 -10.52 2.50 -3.82
CA HIS A 69 -11.78 3.21 -4.01
C HIS A 69 -11.71 4.65 -3.48
N PRO A 70 -12.22 5.65 -4.22
CA PRO A 70 -12.10 7.05 -3.86
C PRO A 70 -12.77 7.40 -2.53
N ALA A 71 -13.83 6.71 -2.13
CA ALA A 71 -14.45 6.90 -0.81
C ALA A 71 -13.49 6.54 0.34
N VAL A 72 -12.69 5.47 0.18
CA VAL A 72 -11.68 5.08 1.17
C VAL A 72 -10.55 6.13 1.22
N ILE A 73 -10.12 6.64 0.06
CA ILE A 73 -9.10 7.69 -0.02
C ILE A 73 -9.59 8.96 0.68
N ALA A 74 -10.81 9.40 0.37
CA ALA A 74 -11.40 10.61 0.94
C ALA A 74 -11.61 10.48 2.46
N ALA A 75 -12.21 9.38 2.92
CA ALA A 75 -12.43 9.14 4.34
C ALA A 75 -11.11 9.09 5.11
N THR A 76 -10.07 8.48 4.53
CA THR A 76 -8.73 8.45 5.14
C THR A 76 -8.13 9.86 5.23
N ARG A 77 -8.22 10.65 4.15
CA ARG A 77 -7.75 12.04 4.14
C ARG A 77 -8.39 12.87 5.26
N GLU A 78 -9.70 12.85 5.34
CA GLU A 78 -10.44 13.59 6.37
C GLU A 78 -10.12 13.08 7.79
N SER A 79 -9.92 11.77 7.95
CA SER A 79 -9.51 11.19 9.24
C SER A 79 -8.17 11.71 9.71
N PHE A 80 -7.16 11.78 8.84
CA PHE A 80 -5.85 12.35 9.20
C PHE A 80 -5.92 13.85 9.51
N LEU A 81 -6.72 14.62 8.77
CA LEU A 81 -6.97 16.04 9.10
C LEU A 81 -7.63 16.19 10.47
N LYS A 82 -8.63 15.37 10.79
CA LYS A 82 -9.28 15.34 12.12
C LYS A 82 -8.32 14.90 13.24
N LEU A 83 -7.29 14.10 12.95
CA LEU A 83 -6.23 13.73 13.89
C LEU A 83 -5.19 14.84 14.08
N GLY A 84 -5.35 15.97 13.39
CA GLY A 84 -4.50 17.16 13.54
C GLY A 84 -3.33 17.22 12.56
N ALA A 85 -3.31 16.44 11.48
CA ALA A 85 -2.34 16.62 10.42
C ALA A 85 -2.47 18.03 9.82
N SER A 86 -1.33 18.73 9.66
CA SER A 86 -1.32 20.09 9.09
C SER A 86 -1.65 20.09 7.59
N ARG A 87 -1.32 19.01 6.91
CA ARG A 87 -1.58 18.81 5.48
C ARG A 87 -1.66 17.32 5.15
N VAL A 88 -2.59 16.95 4.26
CA VAL A 88 -2.70 15.58 3.74
C VAL A 88 -2.65 15.62 2.22
N LEU A 89 -1.55 15.10 1.67
CA LEU A 89 -1.31 14.93 0.24
C LEU A 89 -1.83 13.58 -0.22
N ILE A 90 -2.25 13.51 -1.47
CA ILE A 90 -2.52 12.25 -2.19
C ILE A 90 -1.52 12.17 -3.33
N GLY A 91 -0.79 11.06 -3.45
CA GLY A 91 0.22 10.91 -4.50
C GLY A 91 0.30 9.48 -5.04
N ASP A 92 0.37 9.35 -6.35
CA ASP A 92 0.65 8.08 -7.03
C ASP A 92 1.37 8.33 -8.36
N GLY A 93 2.06 7.30 -8.85
CA GLY A 93 2.65 7.24 -10.18
C GLY A 93 2.15 5.97 -10.89
N PRO A 94 1.00 6.02 -11.57
CA PRO A 94 0.47 4.88 -12.29
C PRO A 94 1.46 4.28 -13.28
N ALA A 95 1.49 2.95 -13.39
CA ALA A 95 2.47 2.26 -14.22
C ALA A 95 1.95 1.95 -15.63
N MET A 96 0.64 1.77 -15.80
CA MET A 96 0.04 1.30 -17.05
C MET A 96 -0.37 2.44 -17.98
N ASP A 97 -0.76 3.58 -17.41
CA ASP A 97 -1.17 4.75 -18.16
C ASP A 97 -0.26 5.94 -17.81
N ARG A 98 0.07 6.75 -18.82
CA ARG A 98 0.88 7.96 -18.65
C ARG A 98 0.03 9.16 -18.23
N ASP A 99 -1.25 9.11 -18.52
CA ASP A 99 -2.19 10.17 -18.17
C ASP A 99 -2.81 9.91 -16.79
N THR A 100 -2.11 10.38 -15.77
CA THR A 100 -2.60 10.31 -14.39
C THR A 100 -3.92 11.05 -14.21
N GLN A 101 -4.15 12.15 -14.96
CA GLN A 101 -5.38 12.91 -14.86
C GLN A 101 -6.59 12.09 -15.36
N ALA A 102 -6.45 11.38 -16.47
CA ALA A 102 -7.50 10.50 -16.98
C ALA A 102 -7.87 9.40 -15.97
N ILE A 103 -6.88 8.86 -15.25
CA ILE A 103 -7.14 7.88 -14.18
C ILE A 103 -7.93 8.52 -13.03
N LEU A 104 -7.54 9.71 -12.56
CA LEU A 104 -8.25 10.42 -11.50
C LEU A 104 -9.69 10.72 -11.86
N GLU A 105 -9.94 11.07 -13.11
CA GLU A 105 -11.29 11.29 -13.63
C GLU A 105 -12.09 9.98 -13.70
N SER A 106 -11.47 8.88 -14.16
CA SER A 106 -12.14 7.58 -14.28
C SER A 106 -12.58 7.02 -12.92
N VAL A 107 -11.79 7.22 -11.87
CA VAL A 107 -12.15 6.83 -10.50
C VAL A 107 -13.01 7.89 -9.79
N ARG A 108 -13.30 9.01 -10.46
CA ARG A 108 -14.15 10.10 -9.96
C ARG A 108 -13.65 10.67 -8.61
N LEU A 109 -12.32 10.69 -8.39
CA LEU A 109 -11.74 11.08 -7.11
C LEU A 109 -12.20 12.46 -6.64
N LYS A 110 -12.34 13.42 -7.57
CA LYS A 110 -12.79 14.78 -7.29
C LYS A 110 -14.20 14.86 -6.66
N GLU A 111 -15.07 13.89 -6.93
CA GLU A 111 -16.43 13.88 -6.36
C GLU A 111 -16.40 13.56 -4.86
N PHE A 112 -15.40 12.81 -4.41
CA PHE A 112 -15.24 12.42 -3.01
C PHE A 112 -14.34 13.38 -2.21
N THR A 113 -13.31 13.95 -2.84
CA THR A 113 -12.30 14.78 -2.16
C THR A 113 -12.46 16.26 -2.40
N GLY A 114 -13.32 16.66 -3.33
CA GLY A 114 -13.31 18.00 -3.88
C GLY A 114 -12.07 18.27 -4.74
N LYS A 115 -11.80 19.55 -5.04
CA LYS A 115 -10.64 19.95 -5.84
C LYS A 115 -9.37 19.86 -5.00
N LEU A 116 -8.49 18.91 -5.28
CA LEU A 116 -7.23 18.71 -4.56
C LEU A 116 -6.20 19.79 -4.88
N GLY A 117 -6.13 20.27 -6.13
CA GLY A 117 -5.12 21.26 -6.54
C GLY A 117 -3.70 20.77 -6.24
N LYS A 118 -2.95 21.53 -5.43
CA LYS A 118 -1.59 21.18 -5.00
C LYS A 118 -1.52 20.10 -3.91
N ASP A 119 -2.63 19.53 -3.47
CA ASP A 119 -2.64 18.39 -2.54
C ASP A 119 -2.65 17.05 -3.30
N PHE A 120 -2.70 17.04 -4.63
CA PHE A 120 -2.39 15.89 -5.45
C PHE A 120 -0.98 16.01 -6.05
N CYS A 121 -0.20 14.92 -5.98
CA CYS A 121 1.15 14.83 -6.52
C CYS A 121 1.22 13.68 -7.54
N ASP A 122 1.53 13.99 -8.80
CA ASP A 122 1.91 12.97 -9.77
C ASP A 122 3.37 12.55 -9.54
N LEU A 123 3.55 11.40 -8.91
CA LEU A 123 4.87 10.90 -8.54
C LEU A 123 5.68 10.42 -9.76
N ASN A 124 5.08 10.28 -10.94
CA ASN A 124 5.79 9.92 -12.16
C ASN A 124 6.66 11.05 -12.72
N ILE A 125 6.32 12.31 -12.40
CA ILE A 125 6.94 13.51 -12.94
C ILE A 125 7.44 14.48 -11.87
N ASP A 126 7.35 14.08 -10.60
CA ASP A 126 7.87 14.86 -9.47
C ASP A 126 9.40 15.00 -9.57
N ASP A 127 9.93 16.08 -8.99
CA ASP A 127 11.36 16.24 -8.76
C ASP A 127 11.93 15.06 -8.01
N VAL A 128 13.12 14.60 -8.37
CA VAL A 128 13.71 13.40 -7.78
C VAL A 128 14.97 13.71 -6.98
N GLU A 129 15.24 12.84 -6.02
CA GLU A 129 16.49 12.80 -5.27
C GLU A 129 17.08 11.38 -5.28
N ARG A 130 18.39 11.29 -5.30
CA ARG A 130 19.12 10.02 -5.29
C ARG A 130 19.20 9.46 -3.88
N VAL A 131 18.73 8.22 -3.70
CA VAL A 131 18.75 7.49 -2.43
C VAL A 131 19.65 6.26 -2.56
N GLN A 132 20.66 6.12 -1.71
CA GLN A 132 21.49 4.93 -1.63
C GLN A 132 20.72 3.76 -1.03
N LEU A 133 20.88 2.56 -1.60
CA LEU A 133 20.20 1.35 -1.13
C LEU A 133 21.04 0.61 -0.09
N GLU A 134 20.51 0.51 1.11
CA GLU A 134 21.14 -0.23 2.23
C GLU A 134 20.94 -1.74 2.10
N THR A 135 19.77 -2.17 1.61
CA THR A 135 19.37 -3.58 1.51
C THR A 135 20.12 -4.34 0.44
N ARG A 136 20.48 -3.68 -0.68
CA ARG A 136 21.12 -4.30 -1.85
C ARG A 136 20.44 -5.60 -2.30
N ALA A 137 19.13 -5.68 -2.17
CA ALA A 137 18.36 -6.86 -2.56
C ALA A 137 18.41 -7.07 -4.08
N THR A 138 18.44 -5.99 -4.86
CA THR A 138 18.78 -5.97 -6.28
C THR A 138 20.29 -5.75 -6.48
N ARG A 139 20.74 -5.68 -7.74
CA ARG A 139 22.10 -5.20 -8.11
C ARG A 139 22.18 -3.68 -8.22
N LEU A 140 21.07 -2.98 -8.04
CA LEU A 140 21.03 -1.52 -8.02
C LEU A 140 21.73 -1.03 -6.75
N LYS A 141 22.49 0.05 -6.87
CA LYS A 141 23.17 0.69 -5.72
C LYS A 141 22.32 1.83 -5.15
N GLU A 142 21.45 2.38 -5.96
CA GLU A 142 20.67 3.57 -5.66
C GLU A 142 19.34 3.57 -6.41
N LEU A 143 18.40 4.35 -5.89
CA LEU A 143 17.13 4.68 -6.53
C LEU A 143 16.95 6.20 -6.57
N PHE A 144 16.31 6.69 -7.63
CA PHE A 144 15.77 8.03 -7.69
C PHE A 144 14.34 8.00 -7.19
N LEU A 145 14.06 8.70 -6.09
CA LEU A 145 12.73 8.77 -5.50
C LEU A 145 12.21 10.22 -5.55
N PRO A 146 10.89 10.41 -5.64
CA PRO A 146 10.27 11.73 -5.61
C PRO A 146 10.63 12.51 -4.34
N LYS A 147 10.97 13.78 -4.49
CA LYS A 147 11.22 14.66 -3.34
C LYS A 147 10.01 14.77 -2.42
N THR A 148 8.81 14.72 -2.98
CA THR A 148 7.57 14.68 -2.18
C THR A 148 7.56 13.49 -1.23
N ILE A 149 7.92 12.29 -1.71
CA ILE A 149 7.98 11.07 -0.86
C ILE A 149 9.02 11.23 0.27
N LEU A 150 10.17 11.80 -0.05
CA LEU A 150 11.27 11.96 0.90
C LEU A 150 11.04 13.10 1.91
N GLY A 151 10.22 14.08 1.54
CA GLY A 151 9.96 15.29 2.30
C GLY A 151 8.76 15.24 3.26
N VAL A 152 7.85 14.24 3.14
CA VAL A 152 6.70 14.14 4.04
C VAL A 152 7.09 13.52 5.38
N ASP A 153 6.36 13.90 6.44
CA ASP A 153 6.61 13.40 7.79
C ASP A 153 6.05 11.99 8.00
N PHE A 154 4.93 11.65 7.34
CA PHE A 154 4.22 10.39 7.50
C PHE A 154 3.69 9.86 6.16
N LEU A 155 4.04 8.63 5.82
CA LEU A 155 3.69 7.99 4.55
C LEU A 155 2.77 6.79 4.78
N VAL A 156 1.62 6.81 4.11
CA VAL A 156 0.59 5.77 4.22
C VAL A 156 0.45 5.04 2.89
N SER A 157 0.72 3.74 2.86
CA SER A 157 0.39 2.89 1.71
C SER A 157 -1.07 2.47 1.77
N MET A 158 -1.82 2.73 0.69
CA MET A 158 -3.25 2.39 0.60
C MET A 158 -3.51 1.44 -0.58
N PRO A 159 -3.13 0.16 -0.48
CA PRO A 159 -3.31 -0.79 -1.57
C PRO A 159 -4.76 -1.25 -1.70
N LYS A 160 -5.08 -1.74 -2.90
CA LYS A 160 -6.24 -2.60 -3.17
C LYS A 160 -5.90 -4.05 -2.84
N LEU A 161 -6.79 -4.80 -2.21
CA LEU A 161 -6.61 -6.22 -1.91
C LEU A 161 -6.70 -7.04 -3.21
N LYS A 162 -5.56 -7.49 -3.75
CA LYS A 162 -5.50 -8.20 -5.05
C LYS A 162 -4.45 -9.30 -5.10
N THR A 163 -4.70 -10.33 -5.90
CA THR A 163 -3.67 -11.23 -6.42
C THR A 163 -2.80 -10.53 -7.48
N HIS A 164 -1.68 -11.13 -7.85
CA HIS A 164 -0.74 -10.58 -8.84
C HIS A 164 -0.03 -11.69 -9.60
N HIS A 165 -0.06 -11.62 -10.95
CA HIS A 165 0.48 -12.65 -11.84
C HIS A 165 2.00 -12.86 -11.79
N TRP A 166 2.77 -11.94 -11.19
CA TRP A 166 4.22 -12.07 -11.01
C TRP A 166 4.67 -12.14 -9.55
N ALA A 167 4.03 -11.40 -8.65
CA ALA A 167 4.43 -11.30 -7.26
C ALA A 167 3.52 -12.08 -6.29
N GLY A 168 2.53 -12.81 -6.80
CA GLY A 168 1.52 -13.52 -6.01
C GLY A 168 0.40 -12.62 -5.53
N VAL A 169 0.72 -11.54 -4.82
CA VAL A 169 -0.25 -10.55 -4.31
C VAL A 169 0.18 -9.12 -4.57
N THR A 170 -0.80 -8.22 -4.70
CA THR A 170 -0.61 -6.76 -4.61
C THR A 170 -1.17 -6.31 -3.28
N LEU A 171 -0.28 -5.86 -2.40
CA LEU A 171 -0.61 -5.35 -1.07
C LEU A 171 0.26 -4.11 -0.80
N SER A 172 0.46 -3.74 0.47
CA SER A 172 1.11 -2.49 0.87
C SER A 172 2.52 -2.35 0.33
N LEU A 173 3.34 -3.39 0.44
CA LEU A 173 4.73 -3.35 -0.03
C LEU A 173 4.82 -3.25 -1.55
N LYS A 174 4.03 -4.06 -2.28
CA LYS A 174 4.01 -3.99 -3.76
C LYS A 174 3.40 -2.69 -4.26
N ASN A 175 2.45 -2.10 -3.54
CA ASN A 175 1.86 -0.81 -3.86
C ASN A 175 2.93 0.30 -3.95
N MET A 176 3.99 0.21 -3.15
CA MET A 176 5.09 1.20 -3.17
C MET A 176 5.87 1.25 -4.50
N PHE A 177 5.70 0.30 -5.40
CA PHE A 177 6.20 0.43 -6.79
C PHE A 177 5.68 1.69 -7.49
N GLY A 178 4.48 2.16 -7.13
CA GLY A 178 3.88 3.38 -7.68
C GLY A 178 4.63 4.66 -7.32
N ILE A 179 5.47 4.67 -6.27
CA ILE A 179 6.26 5.87 -5.94
C ILE A 179 7.47 6.06 -6.86
N VAL A 180 7.91 5.02 -7.56
CA VAL A 180 9.09 5.11 -8.42
C VAL A 180 8.72 5.89 -9.69
N PRO A 181 9.44 7.00 -10.03
CA PRO A 181 9.04 7.88 -11.11
C PRO A 181 9.12 7.24 -12.48
N GLY A 182 8.05 7.34 -13.26
CA GLY A 182 8.03 6.90 -14.66
C GLY A 182 9.00 7.71 -15.54
N SER A 183 9.22 8.98 -15.23
CA SER A 183 10.21 9.84 -15.90
C SER A 183 11.64 9.28 -15.83
N CYS A 184 12.00 8.58 -14.73
CA CYS A 184 13.32 7.97 -14.56
C CYS A 184 13.38 6.50 -15.01
N TYR A 185 12.30 5.73 -14.78
CA TYR A 185 12.32 4.27 -14.91
C TYR A 185 11.42 3.74 -16.04
N GLY A 186 10.78 4.65 -16.79
CA GLY A 186 9.89 4.32 -17.90
C GLY A 186 8.51 3.81 -17.46
N TRP A 187 7.65 3.54 -18.43
CA TRP A 187 6.35 2.91 -18.27
C TRP A 187 6.38 1.55 -18.96
N PRO A 188 6.07 0.46 -18.25
CA PRO A 188 5.61 0.30 -16.87
C PRO A 188 6.74 0.05 -15.83
N LYS A 189 7.85 0.81 -15.86
CA LYS A 189 8.99 0.72 -14.92
C LYS A 189 9.77 -0.61 -15.07
N ASN A 190 10.00 -0.99 -16.31
CA ASN A 190 10.58 -2.29 -16.69
C ASN A 190 11.95 -2.56 -16.07
N VAL A 191 12.80 -1.54 -15.89
CA VAL A 191 14.13 -1.70 -15.27
C VAL A 191 14.04 -2.41 -13.92
N LEU A 192 13.04 -2.06 -13.11
CA LEU A 192 12.83 -2.68 -11.80
C LEU A 192 12.26 -4.10 -11.89
N HIS A 193 11.44 -4.37 -12.91
CA HIS A 193 10.94 -5.72 -13.16
C HIS A 193 12.10 -6.64 -13.60
N TRP A 194 13.01 -6.16 -14.46
CA TRP A 194 14.19 -6.91 -14.90
C TRP A 194 15.24 -7.11 -13.79
N ALA A 195 15.34 -6.16 -12.84
CA ALA A 195 16.19 -6.31 -11.66
C ALA A 195 15.67 -7.39 -10.68
N GLY A 196 14.46 -7.88 -10.91
CA GLY A 196 13.73 -8.84 -10.08
C GLY A 196 12.67 -8.15 -9.23
N ILE A 197 11.40 -8.48 -9.51
CA ILE A 197 10.25 -7.79 -8.90
C ILE A 197 10.26 -7.88 -7.37
N ASP A 198 10.48 -9.07 -6.80
CA ASP A 198 10.50 -9.30 -5.35
C ASP A 198 11.61 -8.52 -4.66
N ARG A 199 12.80 -8.50 -5.27
CA ARG A 199 13.96 -7.75 -4.78
C ARG A 199 13.75 -6.24 -4.86
N SER A 200 13.16 -5.76 -5.96
CA SER A 200 12.84 -4.34 -6.14
C SER A 200 11.79 -3.86 -5.14
N ILE A 201 10.80 -4.69 -4.79
CA ILE A 201 9.85 -4.40 -3.72
C ILE A 201 10.58 -4.15 -2.40
N LEU A 202 11.57 -4.96 -2.06
CA LEU A 202 12.34 -4.80 -0.82
C LEU A 202 13.15 -3.51 -0.81
N ASP A 203 13.90 -3.24 -1.89
CA ASP A 203 14.73 -2.04 -1.99
C ASP A 203 13.88 -0.75 -1.94
N ILE A 204 12.75 -0.72 -2.65
CA ILE A 204 11.83 0.43 -2.65
C ILE A 204 11.28 0.68 -1.23
N ASN A 205 10.83 -0.36 -0.54
CA ASN A 205 10.25 -0.21 0.80
C ASN A 205 11.30 0.12 1.86
N ALA A 206 12.52 -0.38 1.71
CA ALA A 206 13.63 0.00 2.59
C ALA A 206 14.02 1.48 2.40
N ALA A 207 13.98 1.99 1.17
CA ALA A 207 14.30 3.38 0.86
C ALA A 207 13.18 4.35 1.27
N ALA A 208 11.92 4.02 0.98
CA ALA A 208 10.76 4.91 1.24
C ALA A 208 10.20 4.79 2.66
N ARG A 209 10.22 3.59 3.24
CA ARG A 209 9.78 3.27 4.63
C ARG A 209 8.39 3.81 4.97
N PRO A 210 7.33 3.26 4.38
CA PRO A 210 5.98 3.65 4.74
C PRO A 210 5.73 3.40 6.23
N ASP A 211 5.05 4.37 6.88
CA ASP A 211 4.81 4.36 8.33
C ASP A 211 3.55 3.59 8.70
N PHE A 212 2.61 3.50 7.77
CA PHE A 212 1.30 2.90 8.00
C PHE A 212 0.74 2.32 6.70
N ALA A 213 -0.16 1.36 6.83
CA ALA A 213 -0.87 0.80 5.69
C ALA A 213 -2.37 0.69 5.96
N ILE A 214 -3.18 0.90 4.92
CA ILE A 214 -4.64 0.74 4.92
C ILE A 214 -5.02 -0.02 3.65
N VAL A 215 -5.37 -1.28 3.78
CA VAL A 215 -5.77 -2.13 2.65
C VAL A 215 -7.26 -1.98 2.40
N ASP A 216 -7.63 -1.59 1.20
CA ASP A 216 -9.01 -1.64 0.70
C ASP A 216 -9.33 -3.05 0.21
N GLY A 217 -10.01 -3.82 1.05
CA GLY A 217 -10.52 -5.16 0.77
C GLY A 217 -12.05 -5.23 0.76
N ILE A 218 -12.75 -4.11 0.69
CA ILE A 218 -14.22 -4.10 0.54
C ILE A 218 -14.59 -4.84 -0.75
N LEU A 219 -14.05 -4.38 -1.87
CA LEU A 219 -14.06 -5.10 -3.14
C LEU A 219 -12.61 -5.26 -3.62
N GLY A 220 -12.14 -6.48 -3.74
CA GLY A 220 -10.80 -6.82 -4.21
C GLY A 220 -10.81 -7.48 -5.59
N MET A 221 -9.66 -8.04 -5.97
CA MET A 221 -9.48 -8.75 -7.24
C MET A 221 -8.75 -10.07 -7.03
N GLU A 222 -9.26 -11.16 -7.59
CA GLU A 222 -8.63 -12.48 -7.56
C GLU A 222 -8.20 -12.96 -8.94
N GLY A 223 -7.43 -14.05 -9.02
CA GLY A 223 -6.99 -14.65 -10.26
C GLY A 223 -5.84 -13.91 -10.94
N ASN A 224 -6.02 -13.50 -12.20
CA ASN A 224 -4.98 -12.88 -13.03
C ASN A 224 -4.81 -11.36 -12.75
N GLY A 225 -4.68 -10.99 -11.46
CA GLY A 225 -4.36 -9.60 -11.10
C GLY A 225 -2.97 -9.18 -11.58
N PRO A 226 -2.64 -7.89 -11.58
CA PRO A 226 -3.37 -6.79 -10.93
C PRO A 226 -4.43 -6.10 -11.80
N ILE A 227 -4.66 -6.58 -13.04
CA ILE A 227 -5.50 -5.89 -14.04
C ILE A 227 -6.61 -6.80 -14.59
N GLN A 228 -6.27 -8.03 -14.96
CA GLN A 228 -7.15 -8.97 -15.68
C GLN A 228 -7.77 -10.03 -14.74
N GLY A 229 -7.89 -9.73 -13.47
CA GLY A 229 -8.55 -10.59 -12.51
C GLY A 229 -10.08 -10.45 -12.53
N THR A 230 -10.72 -11.12 -11.59
CA THR A 230 -12.17 -11.05 -11.37
C THR A 230 -12.46 -10.38 -10.02
N PRO A 231 -13.60 -9.67 -9.88
CA PRO A 231 -13.94 -9.04 -8.62
C PRO A 231 -14.16 -10.08 -7.51
N LYS A 232 -13.63 -9.77 -6.32
CA LYS A 232 -13.80 -10.61 -5.12
C LYS A 232 -14.05 -9.72 -3.91
N SER A 233 -15.22 -9.80 -3.34
CA SER A 233 -15.51 -9.11 -2.08
C SER A 233 -14.90 -9.87 -0.90
N ALA A 234 -14.10 -9.18 -0.09
CA ALA A 234 -13.69 -9.66 1.22
C ALA A 234 -14.41 -8.90 2.34
N GLY A 235 -15.01 -7.75 2.03
CA GLY A 235 -15.81 -6.97 2.98
C GLY A 235 -15.02 -6.45 4.17
N VAL A 236 -13.75 -6.06 3.96
CA VAL A 236 -12.87 -5.61 5.05
C VAL A 236 -12.02 -4.40 4.70
N LEU A 237 -11.64 -3.64 5.72
CA LEU A 237 -10.46 -2.77 5.74
C LEU A 237 -9.44 -3.36 6.70
N ILE A 238 -8.15 -3.36 6.32
CA ILE A 238 -7.06 -3.86 7.16
C ILE A 238 -6.04 -2.74 7.34
N LEU A 239 -5.81 -2.32 8.59
CA LEU A 239 -4.97 -1.18 8.91
C LEU A 239 -3.85 -1.58 9.88
N GLY A 240 -2.68 -0.96 9.78
CA GLY A 240 -1.62 -1.23 10.75
C GLY A 240 -0.38 -0.38 10.61
N ASN A 241 0.40 -0.35 11.68
CA ASN A 241 1.64 0.43 11.82
C ASN A 241 2.89 -0.32 11.32
N ASP A 242 2.71 -1.48 10.73
CA ASP A 242 3.75 -2.27 10.09
C ASP A 242 3.20 -2.81 8.76
N PRO A 243 3.59 -2.25 7.61
CA PRO A 243 3.10 -2.69 6.30
C PRO A 243 3.37 -4.16 6.00
N VAL A 244 4.44 -4.77 6.55
CA VAL A 244 4.72 -6.21 6.41
C VAL A 244 3.68 -7.03 7.17
N ALA A 245 3.37 -6.64 8.39
CA ALA A 245 2.36 -7.31 9.22
C ALA A 245 0.94 -7.15 8.64
N VAL A 246 0.64 -5.98 8.07
CA VAL A 246 -0.62 -5.73 7.35
C VAL A 246 -0.73 -6.65 6.14
N ASP A 247 0.33 -6.77 5.33
CA ASP A 247 0.36 -7.65 4.16
C ASP A 247 0.24 -9.13 4.56
N ALA A 248 0.91 -9.54 5.64
CA ALA A 248 0.81 -10.89 6.18
C ALA A 248 -0.62 -11.22 6.66
N THR A 249 -1.26 -10.28 7.34
CA THR A 249 -2.67 -10.41 7.78
C THR A 249 -3.62 -10.45 6.59
N ALA A 250 -3.41 -9.58 5.60
CA ALA A 250 -4.19 -9.55 4.37
C ALA A 250 -4.08 -10.87 3.58
N CYS A 251 -2.88 -11.45 3.47
CA CYS A 251 -2.70 -12.77 2.88
C CYS A 251 -3.55 -13.84 3.59
N ARG A 252 -3.53 -13.88 4.93
CA ARG A 252 -4.33 -14.83 5.70
C ARG A 252 -5.84 -14.63 5.52
N VAL A 253 -6.29 -13.38 5.43
CA VAL A 253 -7.70 -13.05 5.08
C VAL A 253 -8.03 -13.56 3.68
N MET A 254 -7.09 -13.47 2.73
CA MET A 254 -7.26 -14.03 1.38
C MET A 254 -7.20 -15.56 1.32
N GLY A 255 -6.93 -16.26 2.44
CA GLY A 255 -6.71 -17.71 2.48
C GLY A 255 -5.35 -18.12 1.92
N LEU A 256 -4.35 -17.24 2.01
CA LEU A 256 -3.00 -17.46 1.50
C LEU A 256 -1.97 -17.50 2.63
N LEU A 257 -0.87 -18.21 2.40
CA LEU A 257 0.28 -18.35 3.30
C LEU A 257 1.28 -17.21 3.06
N PRO A 258 1.37 -16.20 3.93
CA PRO A 258 2.25 -15.05 3.72
C PRO A 258 3.74 -15.42 3.64
N GLU A 259 4.17 -16.44 4.36
CA GLU A 259 5.54 -16.96 4.35
C GLU A 259 5.93 -17.62 3.01
N LYS A 260 4.97 -17.92 2.14
CA LYS A 260 5.21 -18.44 0.79
C LYS A 260 5.25 -17.35 -0.29
N VAL A 261 4.85 -16.13 0.03
CA VAL A 261 5.01 -14.96 -0.84
C VAL A 261 6.45 -14.48 -0.73
N GLU A 262 7.22 -14.56 -1.82
CA GLU A 262 8.70 -14.44 -1.77
C GLU A 262 9.14 -13.09 -1.18
N TYR A 263 8.66 -11.96 -1.71
CA TYR A 263 9.06 -10.66 -1.19
C TYR A 263 8.61 -10.45 0.26
N LEU A 264 7.45 -11.00 0.65
CA LEU A 264 6.91 -10.81 1.99
C LEU A 264 7.67 -11.63 3.02
N SER A 265 8.01 -12.89 2.70
CA SER A 265 8.87 -13.72 3.52
C SER A 265 10.22 -13.05 3.81
N ARG A 266 10.84 -12.47 2.78
CA ARG A 266 12.10 -11.72 2.91
C ARG A 266 11.92 -10.41 3.69
N ALA A 267 10.84 -9.67 3.45
CA ALA A 267 10.51 -8.46 4.21
C ALA A 267 10.36 -8.75 5.71
N GLY A 268 9.87 -9.93 6.07
CA GLY A 268 9.76 -10.41 7.44
C GLY A 268 11.08 -10.47 8.20
N THR A 269 12.22 -10.55 7.51
CA THR A 269 13.54 -10.58 8.16
C THR A 269 14.16 -9.20 8.37
N MET A 270 13.68 -8.15 7.68
CA MET A 270 14.36 -6.85 7.66
C MET A 270 13.44 -5.62 7.78
N LEU A 271 12.17 -5.71 7.37
CA LEU A 271 11.29 -4.55 7.27
C LEU A 271 10.15 -4.55 8.29
N GLY A 272 9.71 -5.71 8.78
CA GLY A 272 8.58 -5.84 9.70
C GLY A 272 8.34 -7.29 10.11
N HIS A 273 7.12 -7.63 10.52
CA HIS A 273 6.77 -8.95 11.03
C HIS A 273 5.78 -9.71 10.11
N VAL A 274 6.14 -10.93 9.73
CA VAL A 274 5.23 -11.89 9.06
C VAL A 274 4.60 -12.86 10.07
N GLU A 275 5.34 -13.21 11.13
CA GLU A 275 4.95 -14.19 12.13
C GLU A 275 3.74 -13.72 12.95
N MET A 276 2.70 -14.55 13.03
CA MET A 276 1.45 -14.21 13.70
C MET A 276 1.66 -13.91 15.21
N SER A 277 2.59 -14.60 15.85
CA SER A 277 2.94 -14.40 17.26
C SER A 277 3.53 -13.00 17.57
N LYS A 278 4.00 -12.29 16.55
CA LYS A 278 4.54 -10.93 16.66
C LYS A 278 3.57 -9.85 16.20
N ILE A 279 2.34 -10.24 15.85
CA ILE A 279 1.29 -9.34 15.38
C ILE A 279 0.17 -9.30 16.41
N GLN A 280 0.00 -8.15 17.06
CA GLN A 280 -1.17 -7.87 17.89
C GLN A 280 -2.34 -7.57 16.95
N GLN A 281 -3.22 -8.53 16.80
CA GLN A 281 -4.44 -8.33 16.01
C GLN A 281 -5.51 -7.63 16.81
N LEU A 282 -6.16 -6.64 16.20
CA LEU A 282 -7.26 -5.85 16.72
C LEU A 282 -8.48 -6.00 15.82
N GLY A 283 -9.67 -5.73 16.36
CA GLY A 283 -10.93 -5.84 15.62
C GLY A 283 -11.33 -7.28 15.32
N GLU A 284 -11.74 -7.55 14.09
CA GLU A 284 -12.25 -8.87 13.68
C GLU A 284 -11.17 -9.95 13.65
N GLY A 285 -11.52 -11.17 14.03
CA GLY A 285 -10.63 -12.33 13.85
C GLY A 285 -10.47 -12.71 12.38
N ILE A 286 -9.27 -13.16 11.97
CA ILE A 286 -8.97 -13.56 10.58
C ILE A 286 -9.98 -14.60 10.08
N ASP A 287 -10.30 -15.61 10.88
CA ASP A 287 -11.19 -16.68 10.47
C ASP A 287 -12.65 -16.21 10.27
N ALA A 288 -13.06 -15.16 10.99
CA ALA A 288 -14.40 -14.57 10.85
C ALA A 288 -14.60 -13.78 9.56
N VAL A 289 -13.48 -13.39 8.90
CA VAL A 289 -13.50 -12.59 7.67
C VAL A 289 -12.73 -13.23 6.51
N ARG A 290 -12.32 -14.49 6.66
CA ARG A 290 -11.57 -15.20 5.63
C ARG A 290 -12.37 -15.31 4.34
N ALA A 291 -11.77 -14.82 3.25
CA ALA A 291 -12.33 -14.88 1.90
C ALA A 291 -11.34 -15.61 1.01
N GLN A 292 -11.65 -16.86 0.64
CA GLN A 292 -10.76 -17.66 -0.19
C GLN A 292 -10.59 -17.05 -1.58
N PHE A 293 -9.38 -16.53 -1.88
CA PHE A 293 -9.05 -15.92 -3.16
C PHE A 293 -8.46 -16.94 -4.12
N ALA A 294 -8.94 -16.94 -5.36
CA ALA A 294 -8.36 -17.74 -6.43
C ALA A 294 -7.00 -17.16 -6.84
N VAL A 295 -6.03 -18.04 -7.09
CA VAL A 295 -4.70 -17.68 -7.58
C VAL A 295 -4.41 -18.41 -8.90
N LEU A 296 -3.49 -17.86 -9.70
CA LEU A 296 -3.03 -18.55 -10.91
C LEU A 296 -2.34 -19.90 -10.55
N PRO A 297 -2.31 -20.87 -11.46
CA PRO A 297 -1.70 -22.18 -11.22
C PRO A 297 -0.25 -22.10 -10.71
N ALA A 298 0.54 -21.14 -11.19
CA ALA A 298 1.91 -20.92 -10.74
C ALA A 298 2.02 -20.55 -9.26
N PHE A 299 0.93 -20.06 -8.64
CA PHE A 299 0.88 -19.61 -7.25
C PHE A 299 0.07 -20.53 -6.33
N ARG A 300 -0.29 -21.75 -6.77
CA ARG A 300 -1.04 -22.72 -5.93
C ARG A 300 -0.36 -23.01 -4.59
N LYS A 301 0.97 -22.91 -4.53
CA LYS A 301 1.74 -23.05 -3.28
C LYS A 301 1.43 -22.00 -2.22
N LEU A 302 0.78 -20.88 -2.59
CA LEU A 302 0.39 -19.81 -1.67
C LEU A 302 -0.91 -20.14 -0.93
N VAL A 303 -1.74 -21.06 -1.42
CA VAL A 303 -3.04 -21.38 -0.81
C VAL A 303 -2.82 -22.11 0.52
N ALA A 304 -3.54 -21.66 1.57
CA ALA A 304 -3.49 -22.22 2.93
C ALA A 304 -4.28 -23.51 3.07
#